data_651cda4b8efc371f3792a93b3b8a17fe
#
_entry.id   651cda4b8efc371f3792a93b3b8a17fe
#
_cell.length_a   1.000
_cell.length_b   1.000
_cell.length_c   1.000
_cell.angle_alpha   90.00
_cell.angle_beta   90.00
_cell.angle_gamma   90.00
#
_symmetry.space_group_name_H-M   'P 1'
#
loop_
_entity.id
_entity.type
_entity.pdbx_description
1 polymer ?
#
loop_
_entity_poly.entity_id
_entity_poly.type
_entity_poly.pdbx_seq_one_letter_code
_entity_poly.pdbx_strand_id
1 'polypeptide(L)'
;SMQYAGGVDVIYYAYANEDFTDLEGEPKPLFIPKDKKSCIDGDIVYKDGVYHLFYKTEGHGNGIKVATTRSLTSGEWEEQPDYKQQTKEAVEGAGTFKLIGQDKYILMYDVYMKGAYQFTETTDLKNFKVIDHAVKMNFHPRHGTIIPITRAELKRITDKWGKPAELGELPVNPVLPGFHADPEVLYSQQTQRYYIYSTTDGQPGWGGWYFTVFSSADLKDWTYE
;
A
#
# COMPACT_ATOMS: atom_id res chain seq x y z
N SER A 1 -6.52 8.05 -1.20
CA SER A 1 -7.91 8.54 -1.37
C SER A 1 -8.10 9.85 -0.63
N MET A 2 -9.05 10.64 -1.07
CA MET A 2 -9.41 11.92 -0.45
C MET A 2 -10.93 12.05 -0.46
N GLN A 3 -11.50 12.77 0.52
CA GLN A 3 -12.94 13.03 0.57
C GLN A 3 -13.41 13.89 -0.60
N TYR A 4 -14.40 13.40 -1.31
CA TYR A 4 -15.08 14.10 -2.40
C TYR A 4 -16.35 14.81 -1.88
N ALA A 5 -16.93 15.68 -2.70
CA ALA A 5 -18.20 16.33 -2.37
C ALA A 5 -19.27 15.30 -1.96
N GLY A 6 -19.85 15.45 -0.76
CA GLY A 6 -20.80 14.49 -0.19
C GLY A 6 -20.23 13.53 0.85
N GLY A 7 -18.92 13.64 1.18
CA GLY A 7 -18.29 12.86 2.26
C GLY A 7 -17.91 11.43 1.86
N VAL A 8 -17.77 11.15 0.57
CA VAL A 8 -17.28 9.85 0.06
C VAL A 8 -15.80 9.94 -0.31
N ASP A 9 -15.06 8.89 -0.01
CA ASP A 9 -13.65 8.77 -0.44
C ASP A 9 -13.59 8.28 -1.88
N VAL A 10 -12.73 8.91 -2.68
CA VAL A 10 -12.51 8.53 -4.08
C VAL A 10 -11.01 8.53 -4.39
N ILE A 11 -10.62 7.93 -5.51
CA ILE A 11 -9.23 7.92 -5.93
C ILE A 11 -8.90 9.22 -6.66
N TYR A 12 -7.84 9.90 -6.21
CA TYR A 12 -7.30 11.11 -6.81
C TYR A 12 -5.96 10.83 -7.48
N TYR A 13 -5.57 11.69 -8.40
CA TYR A 13 -4.25 11.72 -8.99
C TYR A 13 -3.69 13.14 -9.00
N ALA A 14 -2.38 13.22 -9.03
CA ALA A 14 -1.63 14.43 -9.35
C ALA A 14 -0.38 14.04 -10.12
N TYR A 15 0.12 14.95 -10.95
CA TYR A 15 1.43 14.79 -11.58
C TYR A 15 2.50 15.34 -10.66
N ALA A 16 3.61 14.64 -10.56
CA ALA A 16 4.82 15.18 -9.98
C ALA A 16 5.56 16.02 -11.02
N ASN A 17 6.31 17.02 -10.56
CA ASN A 17 7.27 17.72 -11.38
C ASN A 17 8.40 16.78 -11.84
N GLU A 18 9.21 17.24 -12.80
CA GLU A 18 10.26 16.44 -13.43
C GLU A 18 11.29 15.87 -12.43
N ASP A 19 11.55 16.61 -11.35
CA ASP A 19 12.48 16.21 -10.29
C ASP A 19 11.85 15.38 -9.17
N PHE A 20 10.55 15.12 -9.20
CA PHE A 20 9.78 14.45 -8.15
C PHE A 20 9.88 15.12 -6.78
N THR A 21 10.01 16.43 -6.75
CA THR A 21 10.13 17.22 -5.51
C THR A 21 8.84 17.92 -5.11
N ASP A 22 7.88 18.06 -6.04
CA ASP A 22 6.60 18.71 -5.80
C ASP A 22 5.54 18.25 -6.82
N LEU A 23 4.28 18.64 -6.61
CA LEU A 23 3.18 18.39 -7.52
C LEU A 23 3.03 19.55 -8.53
N GLU A 24 2.69 19.22 -9.78
CA GLU A 24 2.43 20.22 -10.85
C GLU A 24 1.06 20.89 -10.74
N GLY A 25 0.35 20.70 -9.67
CA GLY A 25 -0.96 21.31 -9.44
C GLY A 25 -1.81 20.54 -8.46
N GLU A 26 -3.03 21.01 -8.26
CA GLU A 26 -3.97 20.43 -7.32
C GLU A 26 -4.38 19.00 -7.74
N PRO A 27 -4.49 18.05 -6.80
CA PRO A 27 -5.00 16.72 -7.06
C PRO A 27 -6.41 16.75 -7.66
N LYS A 28 -6.66 15.88 -8.63
CA LYS A 28 -7.94 15.76 -9.34
C LYS A 28 -8.52 14.36 -9.14
N PRO A 29 -9.85 14.21 -9.12
CA PRO A 29 -10.47 12.89 -9.11
C PRO A 29 -10.02 12.06 -10.33
N LEU A 30 -9.51 10.86 -10.07
CA LEU A 30 -9.15 9.88 -11.07
C LEU A 30 -10.30 8.90 -11.33
N PHE A 31 -10.87 8.39 -10.25
CA PHE A 31 -11.93 7.39 -10.31
C PHE A 31 -12.96 7.64 -9.21
N ILE A 32 -14.21 7.67 -9.60
CA ILE A 32 -15.39 7.75 -8.75
C ILE A 32 -16.28 6.57 -9.11
N PRO A 33 -16.58 5.63 -8.19
CA PRO A 33 -17.49 4.53 -8.46
C PRO A 33 -18.86 5.00 -8.94
N LYS A 34 -19.50 4.26 -9.87
CA LYS A 34 -20.82 4.61 -10.43
C LYS A 34 -21.93 4.64 -9.38
N ASP A 35 -21.80 3.81 -8.35
CA ASP A 35 -22.73 3.80 -7.22
C ASP A 35 -22.50 4.94 -6.22
N LYS A 36 -21.48 5.77 -6.45
CA LYS A 36 -21.09 6.93 -5.62
C LYS A 36 -20.79 6.56 -4.15
N LYS A 37 -20.33 5.34 -3.91
CA LYS A 37 -19.87 4.92 -2.59
C LYS A 37 -18.35 5.08 -2.47
N SER A 38 -17.87 5.10 -1.25
CA SER A 38 -16.43 5.26 -0.99
C SER A 38 -15.58 4.13 -1.60
N CYS A 39 -14.43 4.51 -2.11
CA CYS A 39 -13.37 3.60 -2.52
C CYS A 39 -12.01 4.18 -2.10
N ILE A 40 -11.10 3.30 -1.69
CA ILE A 40 -9.77 3.65 -1.20
C ILE A 40 -8.70 2.73 -1.82
N ASP A 41 -7.44 2.97 -1.50
CA ASP A 41 -6.29 2.12 -1.81
C ASP A 41 -6.19 1.78 -3.30
N GLY A 42 -6.16 2.82 -4.14
CA GLY A 42 -6.03 2.65 -5.59
C GLY A 42 -4.62 2.28 -6.01
N ASP A 43 -4.47 1.18 -6.74
CA ASP A 43 -3.23 0.74 -7.38
C ASP A 43 -3.44 0.49 -8.87
N ILE A 44 -2.52 0.94 -9.73
CA ILE A 44 -2.69 0.88 -11.19
C ILE A 44 -1.61 0.04 -11.83
N VAL A 45 -2.03 -0.91 -12.66
CA VAL A 45 -1.15 -1.63 -13.57
C VAL A 45 -1.59 -1.46 -15.02
N TYR A 46 -0.61 -1.33 -15.92
CA TYR A 46 -0.84 -1.21 -17.36
C TYR A 46 -0.53 -2.53 -18.06
N LYS A 47 -1.47 -3.02 -18.86
CA LYS A 47 -1.31 -4.23 -19.68
C LYS A 47 -2.03 -4.07 -21.02
N ASP A 48 -1.31 -4.32 -22.12
CA ASP A 48 -1.86 -4.43 -23.47
C ASP A 48 -2.77 -3.26 -23.89
N GLY A 49 -2.34 -2.01 -23.59
CA GLY A 49 -3.09 -0.80 -23.94
C GLY A 49 -4.24 -0.46 -22.99
N VAL A 50 -4.35 -1.15 -21.85
CA VAL A 50 -5.41 -0.97 -20.86
C VAL A 50 -4.80 -0.70 -19.48
N TYR A 51 -5.29 0.31 -18.79
CA TYR A 51 -5.03 0.55 -17.38
C TYR A 51 -6.04 -0.24 -16.54
N HIS A 52 -5.55 -0.92 -15.52
CA HIS A 52 -6.35 -1.66 -14.55
C HIS A 52 -6.13 -1.00 -13.19
N LEU A 53 -7.15 -0.36 -12.66
CA LEU A 53 -7.17 0.21 -11.32
C LEU A 53 -7.77 -0.82 -10.35
N PHE A 54 -6.94 -1.33 -9.46
CA PHE A 54 -7.39 -2.11 -8.30
C PHE A 54 -7.72 -1.14 -7.17
N TYR A 55 -8.87 -1.31 -6.54
CA TYR A 55 -9.33 -0.43 -5.47
C TYR A 55 -10.14 -1.19 -4.44
N LYS A 56 -10.10 -0.75 -3.20
CA LYS A 56 -10.96 -1.28 -2.14
C LYS A 56 -12.30 -0.59 -2.12
N THR A 57 -13.38 -1.36 -1.99
CA THR A 57 -14.73 -0.84 -1.76
C THR A 57 -14.98 -0.60 -0.26
N GLU A 58 -15.69 0.47 0.07
CA GLU A 58 -16.07 0.84 1.42
C GLU A 58 -17.59 0.91 1.58
N GLY A 59 -18.10 0.41 2.72
CA GLY A 59 -19.50 0.55 3.11
C GLY A 59 -20.52 -0.40 2.45
N HIS A 60 -20.09 -1.26 1.50
CA HIS A 60 -20.97 -2.23 0.83
C HIS A 60 -20.25 -3.48 0.32
N GLY A 61 -19.38 -4.00 1.14
CA GLY A 61 -18.44 -5.05 0.85
C GLY A 61 -17.02 -4.53 1.09
N ASN A 62 -16.18 -5.39 1.65
CA ASN A 62 -14.80 -5.03 2.03
C ASN A 62 -13.84 -5.88 1.21
N GLY A 63 -13.64 -5.50 -0.03
CA GLY A 63 -12.79 -6.25 -0.93
C GLY A 63 -12.28 -5.42 -2.09
N ILE A 64 -11.44 -6.05 -2.89
CA ILE A 64 -10.75 -5.42 -4.00
C ILE A 64 -11.52 -5.67 -5.30
N LYS A 65 -11.90 -4.60 -5.97
CA LYS A 65 -12.46 -4.59 -7.32
C LYS A 65 -11.48 -4.01 -8.32
N VAL A 66 -11.84 -4.10 -9.59
CA VAL A 66 -11.06 -3.57 -10.71
C VAL A 66 -11.95 -2.70 -11.58
N ALA A 67 -11.43 -1.54 -11.94
CA ALA A 67 -11.95 -0.73 -13.03
C ALA A 67 -10.89 -0.60 -14.14
N THR A 68 -11.31 -0.55 -15.38
CA THR A 68 -10.41 -0.50 -16.54
C THR A 68 -10.67 0.71 -17.42
N THR A 69 -9.61 1.25 -18.02
CA THR A 69 -9.70 2.33 -19.02
C THR A 69 -8.57 2.24 -20.03
N ARG A 70 -8.74 2.83 -21.19
CA ARG A 70 -7.66 3.04 -22.18
C ARG A 70 -7.02 4.43 -22.08
N SER A 71 -7.66 5.35 -21.36
CA SER A 71 -7.16 6.71 -21.15
C SER A 71 -7.28 7.07 -19.68
N LEU A 72 -6.14 7.16 -19.03
CA LEU A 72 -6.04 7.25 -17.55
C LEU A 72 -6.84 8.43 -16.97
N THR A 73 -6.85 9.57 -17.64
CA THR A 73 -7.46 10.82 -17.14
C THR A 73 -8.71 11.23 -17.89
N SER A 74 -9.30 10.35 -18.73
CA SER A 74 -10.54 10.65 -19.47
C SER A 74 -11.79 10.72 -18.58
N GLY A 75 -11.72 10.14 -17.37
CA GLY A 75 -12.88 9.93 -16.49
C GLY A 75 -13.77 8.76 -16.90
N GLU A 76 -13.41 8.04 -17.96
CA GLU A 76 -14.17 6.89 -18.47
C GLU A 76 -13.55 5.58 -17.96
N TRP A 77 -14.20 4.98 -16.97
CA TRP A 77 -13.80 3.71 -16.37
C TRP A 77 -14.91 2.68 -16.50
N GLU A 78 -14.52 1.45 -16.88
CA GLU A 78 -15.39 0.28 -16.89
C GLU A 78 -15.16 -0.55 -15.62
N GLU A 79 -16.15 -0.58 -14.74
CA GLU A 79 -16.09 -1.32 -13.49
C GLU A 79 -16.34 -2.80 -13.70
N GLN A 80 -15.48 -3.65 -13.13
CA GLN A 80 -15.68 -5.08 -13.10
C GLN A 80 -16.61 -5.45 -11.91
N PRO A 81 -17.60 -6.31 -12.07
CA PRO A 81 -18.56 -6.60 -11.00
C PRO A 81 -17.95 -7.43 -9.85
N ASP A 82 -16.98 -8.29 -10.17
CA ASP A 82 -16.49 -9.32 -9.25
C ASP A 82 -15.34 -8.80 -8.39
N TYR A 83 -15.32 -9.24 -7.13
CA TYR A 83 -14.17 -9.08 -6.24
C TYR A 83 -13.02 -9.98 -6.70
N LYS A 84 -11.77 -9.49 -6.53
CA LYS A 84 -10.55 -10.16 -7.03
C LYS A 84 -9.80 -10.93 -5.95
N GLN A 85 -10.01 -10.62 -4.67
CA GLN A 85 -9.41 -11.38 -3.58
C GLN A 85 -9.90 -12.85 -3.59
N GLN A 86 -9.00 -13.73 -3.16
CA GLN A 86 -9.25 -15.19 -3.10
C GLN A 86 -9.50 -15.65 -1.65
N THR A 87 -10.11 -14.80 -0.84
CA THR A 87 -10.52 -15.07 0.54
C THR A 87 -11.91 -14.50 0.80
N LYS A 88 -12.59 -15.01 1.82
CA LYS A 88 -13.86 -14.46 2.32
C LYS A 88 -13.66 -13.36 3.36
N GLU A 89 -12.42 -13.20 3.83
CA GLU A 89 -12.07 -12.16 4.78
C GLU A 89 -12.11 -10.78 4.13
N ALA A 90 -12.29 -9.76 4.94
CA ALA A 90 -12.12 -8.38 4.50
C ALA A 90 -10.65 -8.09 4.20
N VAL A 91 -10.40 -7.40 3.10
CA VAL A 91 -9.05 -7.10 2.62
C VAL A 91 -8.94 -5.64 2.15
N GLU A 92 -7.71 -5.12 2.15
CA GLU A 92 -7.40 -3.77 1.70
C GLU A 92 -5.96 -3.70 1.13
N GLY A 93 -5.51 -2.50 0.73
CA GLY A 93 -4.13 -2.26 0.34
C GLY A 93 -3.66 -3.10 -0.83
N ALA A 94 -4.40 -3.13 -1.93
CA ALA A 94 -4.00 -3.83 -3.14
C ALA A 94 -2.69 -3.28 -3.70
N GLY A 95 -1.72 -4.16 -3.97
CA GLY A 95 -0.50 -3.86 -4.72
C GLY A 95 -0.32 -4.86 -5.86
N THR A 96 -0.27 -4.38 -7.09
CA THR A 96 -0.17 -5.23 -8.28
C THR A 96 1.12 -4.93 -9.03
N PHE A 97 1.93 -5.94 -9.31
CA PHE A 97 3.18 -5.79 -10.03
C PHE A 97 3.46 -6.94 -11.00
N LYS A 98 4.19 -6.65 -12.07
CA LYS A 98 4.63 -7.65 -13.05
C LYS A 98 5.96 -8.27 -12.63
N LEU A 99 6.06 -9.59 -12.73
CA LEU A 99 7.33 -10.28 -12.53
C LEU A 99 8.30 -9.99 -13.68
N ILE A 100 9.55 -9.66 -13.34
CA ILE A 100 10.59 -9.39 -14.33
C ILE A 100 10.85 -10.64 -15.17
N GLY A 101 10.84 -10.47 -16.50
CA GLY A 101 11.10 -11.56 -17.45
C GLY A 101 9.94 -12.56 -17.64
N GLN A 102 8.79 -12.30 -17.07
CA GLN A 102 7.61 -13.17 -17.19
C GLN A 102 6.38 -12.37 -17.60
N ASP A 103 5.43 -13.00 -18.31
CA ASP A 103 4.10 -12.45 -18.52
C ASP A 103 3.15 -12.89 -17.40
N LYS A 104 3.53 -12.54 -16.19
CA LYS A 104 2.84 -12.89 -14.99
C LYS A 104 2.79 -11.68 -14.05
N TYR A 105 1.65 -11.47 -13.43
CA TYR A 105 1.40 -10.43 -12.44
C TYR A 105 1.10 -11.05 -11.09
N ILE A 106 1.51 -10.36 -10.06
CA ILE A 106 1.16 -10.68 -8.67
C ILE A 106 0.21 -9.59 -8.18
N LEU A 107 -0.88 -10.00 -7.56
CA LEU A 107 -1.72 -9.13 -6.75
C LEU A 107 -1.53 -9.55 -5.29
N MET A 108 -1.04 -8.65 -4.48
CA MET A 108 -0.96 -8.79 -3.03
C MET A 108 -1.95 -7.86 -2.35
N TYR A 109 -2.45 -8.25 -1.18
CA TYR A 109 -3.35 -7.45 -0.37
C TYR A 109 -3.30 -7.84 1.10
N ASP A 110 -3.62 -6.88 1.96
CA ASP A 110 -3.65 -7.06 3.40
C ASP A 110 -4.97 -7.70 3.85
N VAL A 111 -4.89 -8.85 4.49
CA VAL A 111 -5.98 -9.48 5.24
C VAL A 111 -5.94 -8.89 6.65
N TYR A 112 -6.29 -7.60 6.75
CA TYR A 112 -5.96 -6.73 7.87
C TYR A 112 -6.46 -7.21 9.23
N MET A 113 -7.60 -7.89 9.30
CA MET A 113 -8.10 -8.46 10.57
C MET A 113 -7.28 -9.67 11.05
N LYS A 114 -6.42 -10.24 10.20
CA LYS A 114 -5.56 -11.37 10.54
C LYS A 114 -4.09 -11.01 10.64
N GLY A 115 -3.72 -9.76 10.34
CA GLY A 115 -2.33 -9.32 10.31
C GLY A 115 -1.50 -10.12 9.31
N ALA A 116 -2.06 -10.48 8.17
CA ALA A 116 -1.43 -11.31 7.16
C ALA A 116 -1.68 -10.78 5.75
N TYR A 117 -0.73 -11.01 4.86
CA TYR A 117 -0.90 -10.78 3.43
C TYR A 117 -1.33 -12.04 2.72
N GLN A 118 -2.14 -11.90 1.69
CA GLN A 118 -2.37 -12.93 0.70
C GLN A 118 -1.76 -12.51 -0.64
N PHE A 119 -1.13 -13.47 -1.31
CA PHE A 119 -0.51 -13.30 -2.61
C PHE A 119 -1.21 -14.17 -3.64
N THR A 120 -1.52 -13.57 -4.77
CA THR A 120 -2.14 -14.27 -5.90
C THR A 120 -1.38 -13.99 -7.18
N GLU A 121 -1.33 -14.95 -8.11
CA GLU A 121 -0.76 -14.80 -9.45
C GLU A 121 -1.84 -14.78 -10.52
N THR A 122 -1.57 -14.06 -11.60
CA THR A 122 -2.43 -13.98 -12.79
C THR A 122 -1.61 -13.69 -14.04
N THR A 123 -2.11 -14.09 -15.20
CA THR A 123 -1.56 -13.69 -16.50
C THR A 123 -2.50 -12.76 -17.27
N ASP A 124 -3.75 -12.67 -16.85
CA ASP A 124 -4.83 -11.96 -17.56
C ASP A 124 -5.44 -10.80 -16.76
N LEU A 125 -5.02 -10.59 -15.50
CA LEU A 125 -5.58 -9.61 -14.55
C LEU A 125 -7.09 -9.79 -14.27
N LYS A 126 -7.61 -10.99 -14.54
CA LYS A 126 -9.01 -11.37 -14.32
C LYS A 126 -9.14 -12.57 -13.39
N ASN A 127 -8.37 -13.61 -13.67
CA ASN A 127 -8.37 -14.87 -12.93
C ASN A 127 -7.12 -14.93 -12.04
N PHE A 128 -7.31 -15.14 -10.75
CA PHE A 128 -6.26 -15.11 -9.75
C PHE A 128 -6.15 -16.44 -9.04
N LYS A 129 -4.92 -16.90 -8.81
CA LYS A 129 -4.60 -18.13 -8.09
C LYS A 129 -3.72 -17.82 -6.88
N VAL A 130 -4.10 -18.32 -5.71
CA VAL A 130 -3.33 -18.15 -4.46
C VAL A 130 -1.96 -18.81 -4.57
N ILE A 131 -0.92 -18.07 -4.15
CA ILE A 131 0.48 -18.52 -4.14
C ILE A 131 1.18 -18.26 -2.79
N ASP A 132 0.45 -18.09 -1.70
CA ASP A 132 1.00 -17.81 -0.37
C ASP A 132 2.13 -18.76 0.02
N HIS A 133 2.02 -20.04 -0.37
CA HIS A 133 3.04 -21.07 -0.12
C HIS A 133 4.37 -20.82 -0.84
N ALA A 134 4.38 -20.00 -1.89
CA ALA A 134 5.56 -19.64 -2.68
C ALA A 134 6.21 -18.32 -2.23
N VAL A 135 5.60 -17.61 -1.30
CA VAL A 135 6.06 -16.32 -0.80
C VAL A 135 6.54 -16.45 0.64
N LYS A 136 7.71 -15.89 0.92
CA LYS A 136 8.24 -15.78 2.27
C LYS A 136 8.44 -14.31 2.60
N MET A 137 7.91 -13.91 3.75
CA MET A 137 8.11 -12.57 4.31
C MET A 137 8.73 -12.71 5.70
N ASN A 138 9.73 -11.89 5.96
CA ASN A 138 10.40 -11.82 7.26
C ASN A 138 9.94 -10.63 8.11
N PHE A 139 8.86 -9.96 7.67
CA PHE A 139 8.23 -8.83 8.34
C PHE A 139 6.72 -8.85 8.05
N HIS A 140 5.96 -8.08 8.81
CA HIS A 140 4.50 -7.96 8.67
C HIS A 140 4.14 -6.54 8.22
N PRO A 141 4.24 -6.22 6.92
CA PRO A 141 3.84 -4.91 6.44
C PRO A 141 2.33 -4.73 6.54
N ARG A 142 1.94 -3.48 6.65
CA ARG A 142 0.57 -3.03 6.41
C ARG A 142 0.61 -2.15 5.19
N HIS A 143 -0.02 -2.49 4.13
CA HIS A 143 0.05 -1.84 2.83
C HIS A 143 1.46 -1.74 2.24
N GLY A 144 1.56 -1.61 0.94
CA GLY A 144 2.83 -1.45 0.25
C GLY A 144 2.68 -1.59 -1.26
N THR A 145 3.67 -1.09 -1.97
CA THR A 145 3.81 -1.29 -3.41
C THR A 145 5.18 -1.87 -3.74
N ILE A 146 5.24 -2.59 -4.84
CA ILE A 146 6.49 -3.17 -5.36
C ILE A 146 6.72 -2.59 -6.74
N ILE A 147 7.86 -1.93 -6.92
CA ILE A 147 8.28 -1.35 -8.19
C ILE A 147 9.60 -1.94 -8.64
N PRO A 148 9.81 -2.17 -9.95
CA PRO A 148 11.11 -2.54 -10.48
C PRO A 148 12.07 -1.36 -10.39
N ILE A 149 13.30 -1.62 -9.96
CA ILE A 149 14.39 -0.64 -9.96
C ILE A 149 15.58 -1.16 -10.77
N THR A 150 16.36 -0.25 -11.32
CA THR A 150 17.60 -0.56 -12.01
C THR A 150 18.76 -0.84 -11.02
N ARG A 151 19.82 -1.46 -11.50
CA ARG A 151 21.04 -1.64 -10.67
C ARG A 151 21.67 -0.30 -10.27
N ALA A 152 21.54 0.74 -11.09
CA ALA A 152 22.04 2.07 -10.77
C ALA A 152 21.24 2.72 -9.65
N GLU A 153 19.91 2.55 -9.66
CA GLU A 153 19.04 3.03 -8.59
C GLU A 153 19.31 2.28 -7.29
N LEU A 154 19.39 0.95 -7.33
CA LEU A 154 19.77 0.16 -6.16
C LEU A 154 21.11 0.63 -5.58
N LYS A 155 22.11 0.88 -6.44
CA LYS A 155 23.39 1.42 -5.98
C LYS A 155 23.24 2.78 -5.28
N ARG A 156 22.49 3.71 -5.84
CA ARG A 156 22.23 5.02 -5.20
C ARG A 156 21.55 4.89 -3.85
N ILE A 157 20.55 4.00 -3.76
CA ILE A 157 19.84 3.71 -2.50
C ILE A 157 20.82 3.15 -1.47
N THR A 158 21.60 2.14 -1.85
CA THR A 158 22.53 1.49 -0.94
C THR A 158 23.73 2.39 -0.56
N ASP A 159 24.20 3.26 -1.45
CA ASP A 159 25.24 4.24 -1.14
C ASP A 159 24.77 5.28 -0.13
N LYS A 160 23.48 5.67 -0.20
CA LYS A 160 22.90 6.68 0.69
C LYS A 160 22.43 6.11 2.03
N TRP A 161 21.81 4.95 2.02
CA TRP A 161 21.12 4.39 3.17
C TRP A 161 21.76 3.12 3.74
N GLY A 162 22.85 2.65 3.12
CA GLY A 162 23.48 1.39 3.44
C GLY A 162 22.85 0.20 2.69
N LYS A 163 23.56 -0.91 2.72
CA LYS A 163 23.01 -2.18 2.21
C LYS A 163 21.91 -2.63 3.17
N PRO A 164 20.84 -3.27 2.65
CA PRO A 164 19.93 -4.01 3.51
C PRO A 164 20.76 -4.96 4.39
N ALA A 165 20.45 -5.00 5.68
CA ALA A 165 21.08 -5.98 6.56
C ALA A 165 20.88 -7.39 5.98
N GLU A 166 21.89 -8.24 6.06
CA GLU A 166 21.73 -9.63 5.65
C GLU A 166 20.61 -10.26 6.48
N LEU A 167 19.74 -11.03 5.81
CA LEU A 167 18.59 -11.69 6.42
C LEU A 167 19.04 -12.55 7.61
N GLY A 168 18.96 -12.03 8.80
CA GLY A 168 19.43 -12.65 10.06
C GLY A 168 19.70 -11.66 11.18
N GLU A 169 19.97 -10.40 10.84
CA GLU A 169 20.22 -9.32 11.82
C GLU A 169 19.25 -8.16 11.74
N LEU A 170 18.20 -8.28 10.91
CA LEU A 170 17.15 -7.25 10.88
C LEU A 170 16.40 -7.21 12.21
N PRO A 171 16.05 -6.00 12.71
CA PRO A 171 15.14 -5.90 13.83
C PRO A 171 13.89 -6.69 13.49
N VAL A 172 13.47 -7.52 14.43
CA VAL A 172 12.31 -8.39 14.24
C VAL A 172 11.07 -7.51 14.18
N ASN A 173 10.31 -7.59 13.09
CA ASN A 173 8.98 -6.99 13.05
C ASN A 173 7.96 -7.92 13.73
N PRO A 174 7.02 -7.36 14.50
CA PRO A 174 6.85 -5.93 14.78
C PRO A 174 7.95 -5.38 15.70
N VAL A 175 8.44 -4.17 15.39
CA VAL A 175 9.44 -3.48 16.24
C VAL A 175 8.85 -2.95 17.55
N LEU A 176 7.52 -2.79 17.59
CA LEU A 176 6.76 -2.38 18.76
C LEU A 176 5.67 -3.41 19.06
N PRO A 177 5.46 -3.81 20.31
CA PRO A 177 4.36 -4.69 20.68
C PRO A 177 3.03 -3.89 20.70
N GLY A 178 1.93 -4.52 20.26
CA GLY A 178 0.59 -3.92 20.30
C GLY A 178 0.09 -3.40 18.96
N PHE A 179 -0.94 -2.55 19.00
CA PHE A 179 -1.57 -1.96 17.83
C PHE A 179 -1.11 -0.53 17.67
N HIS A 180 -0.45 -0.24 16.56
CA HIS A 180 0.08 1.08 16.22
C HIS A 180 -0.25 1.36 14.75
N ALA A 181 -1.21 2.27 14.51
CA ALA A 181 -1.58 2.65 13.16
C ALA A 181 -0.82 3.91 12.70
N ASP A 182 -0.76 4.07 11.39
CA ASP A 182 -0.22 5.26 10.72
C ASP A 182 1.11 5.75 11.29
N PRO A 183 2.11 4.85 11.50
CA PRO A 183 3.34 5.23 12.14
C PRO A 183 4.19 6.11 11.21
N GLU A 184 4.66 7.23 11.73
CA GLU A 184 5.65 8.09 11.09
C GLU A 184 6.99 7.95 11.83
N VAL A 185 8.07 7.77 11.08
CA VAL A 185 9.42 7.65 11.64
C VAL A 185 10.25 8.86 11.23
N LEU A 186 10.83 9.54 12.19
CA LEU A 186 11.77 10.62 11.93
C LEU A 186 13.08 10.41 12.68
N TYR A 187 14.18 10.91 12.13
CA TYR A 187 15.48 10.99 12.79
C TYR A 187 15.77 12.41 13.27
N SER A 188 16.02 12.57 14.56
CA SER A 188 16.42 13.85 15.14
C SER A 188 17.94 13.97 15.18
N GLN A 189 18.49 14.93 14.46
CA GLN A 189 19.91 15.23 14.51
C GLN A 189 20.34 15.79 15.89
N GLN A 190 19.43 16.44 16.61
CA GLN A 190 19.70 17.03 17.92
C GLN A 190 19.90 15.93 18.99
N THR A 191 19.08 14.89 18.97
CA THR A 191 19.12 13.80 19.95
C THR A 191 19.87 12.58 19.44
N GLN A 192 20.18 12.53 18.13
CA GLN A 192 20.75 11.38 17.44
C GLN A 192 19.92 10.09 17.63
N ARG A 193 18.58 10.23 17.66
CA ARG A 193 17.64 9.14 17.84
C ARG A 193 16.58 9.14 16.75
N TYR A 194 16.08 7.97 16.47
CA TYR A 194 14.85 7.75 15.69
C TYR A 194 13.65 7.85 16.62
N TYR A 195 12.57 8.42 16.12
CA TYR A 195 11.30 8.54 16.82
C TYR A 195 10.20 7.95 15.95
N ILE A 196 9.35 7.11 16.53
CA ILE A 196 8.10 6.63 15.91
C ILE A 196 6.95 7.34 16.61
N TYR A 197 6.14 8.01 15.81
CA TYR A 197 4.86 8.57 16.23
C TYR A 197 3.77 7.72 15.61
N SER A 198 2.86 7.19 16.42
CA SER A 198 1.76 6.37 15.96
C SER A 198 0.47 6.67 16.69
N THR A 199 -0.67 6.46 16.04
CA THR A 199 -1.96 6.46 16.72
C THR A 199 -2.13 5.17 17.49
N THR A 200 -2.92 5.22 18.57
CA THR A 200 -3.36 3.99 19.26
C THR A 200 -4.54 3.40 18.52
N ASP A 201 -4.48 2.10 18.25
CA ASP A 201 -5.55 1.33 17.63
C ASP A 201 -6.12 0.28 18.58
N GLY A 202 -7.07 -0.52 18.10
CA GLY A 202 -7.68 -1.60 18.85
C GLY A 202 -8.90 -1.19 19.67
N GLN A 203 -9.39 0.04 19.50
CA GLN A 203 -10.63 0.52 20.10
C GLN A 203 -11.82 0.36 19.13
N PRO A 204 -13.04 0.22 19.62
CA PRO A 204 -14.22 0.22 18.77
C PRO A 204 -14.28 1.47 17.89
N GLY A 205 -14.52 1.31 16.59
CA GLY A 205 -14.65 2.40 15.64
C GLY A 205 -13.34 2.89 15.04
N TRP A 206 -12.28 2.07 15.07
CA TRP A 206 -10.97 2.36 14.43
C TRP A 206 -10.31 3.65 14.95
N GLY A 207 -10.56 4.02 16.18
CA GLY A 207 -10.03 5.22 16.79
C GLY A 207 -9.02 4.92 17.89
N GLY A 208 -8.03 5.80 18.00
CA GLY A 208 -7.16 5.90 19.15
C GLY A 208 -7.49 7.17 19.94
N TRP A 209 -7.17 7.17 21.22
CA TRP A 209 -7.45 8.30 22.12
C TRP A 209 -6.25 9.22 22.28
N TYR A 210 -5.07 8.77 21.85
CA TYR A 210 -3.81 9.50 21.98
C TYR A 210 -2.79 8.97 20.97
N PHE A 211 -1.74 9.75 20.78
CA PHE A 211 -0.56 9.33 20.05
C PHE A 211 0.45 8.70 20.99
N THR A 212 1.15 7.72 20.51
CA THR A 212 2.30 7.15 21.19
C THR A 212 3.59 7.62 20.55
N VAL A 213 4.61 7.79 21.36
CA VAL A 213 5.95 8.14 20.90
C VAL A 213 6.93 7.13 21.44
N PHE A 214 7.73 6.57 20.55
CA PHE A 214 8.83 5.69 20.91
C PHE A 214 10.12 6.23 20.32
N SER A 215 11.23 6.06 21.01
CA SER A 215 12.54 6.44 20.51
C SER A 215 13.52 5.28 20.50
N SER A 216 14.46 5.29 19.55
CA SER A 216 15.53 4.32 19.43
C SER A 216 16.81 4.97 18.94
N ALA A 217 17.96 4.53 19.42
CA ALA A 217 19.26 4.92 18.89
C ALA A 217 19.73 4.03 17.73
N ASP A 218 19.21 2.82 17.60
CA ASP A 218 19.72 1.75 16.73
C ASP A 218 18.65 1.05 15.88
N LEU A 219 17.37 1.50 15.98
CA LEU A 219 16.19 0.89 15.34
C LEU A 219 15.87 -0.54 15.84
N LYS A 220 16.52 -1.00 16.90
CA LYS A 220 16.30 -2.32 17.50
C LYS A 220 15.62 -2.22 18.86
N ASP A 221 16.22 -1.42 19.72
CA ASP A 221 15.71 -1.21 21.08
C ASP A 221 14.89 0.08 21.14
N TRP A 222 13.59 -0.05 21.40
CA TRP A 222 12.65 1.05 21.43
C TRP A 222 12.19 1.36 22.85
N THR A 223 12.22 2.61 23.22
CA THR A 223 11.77 3.13 24.50
C THR A 223 10.50 3.95 24.31
N TYR A 224 9.48 3.69 25.09
CA TYR A 224 8.27 4.53 25.17
C TYR A 224 8.61 5.83 25.87
N GLU A 225 8.24 6.97 25.27
CA GLU A 225 8.51 8.32 25.78
C GLU A 225 7.31 8.92 26.55
#